data_6ea4f453195033f48ff972a136e35a81
#
_entry.id   6ea4f453195033f48ff972a136e35a81
#
_cell.length_a   1.000
_cell.length_b   1.000
_cell.length_c   1.000
_cell.angle_alpha   90.00
_cell.angle_beta   90.00
_cell.angle_gamma   90.00
#
_symmetry.space_group_name_H-M   'P 1'
#
loop_
_entity.id
_entity.type
_entity.pdbx_description
1 polymer ?
#
loop_
_entity_poly.entity_id
_entity_poly.type
_entity_poly.pdbx_seq_one_letter_code
_entity_poly.pdbx_strand_id
1 'polypeptide(L)'
;MPFSHSLVFFIVLQTNFLQIDLSKEKTRMANQEITLTNNGVPVNLDPIFKHSTDGKAADFETNVSLKSDNQYLHITFDCLQDDFVEQNNMTVHNDPLYNQEVFEVFISPGNEDSKHYLEIEINPNNALWVGTINNPSLGEGTQSLEGMIAHEDAGIIHETAKSSNSWNGKLCIPWKLIGKDAKGQYRINFYRIRSNQSHADANWTCDAETCDFVCWNSTLSGESPAFHRPKRFGFLSVE
;
A
#
# COMPACT_ATOMS: atom_id res chain seq x y z
N MET A 1 66.74 57.05 -17.86
CA MET A 1 65.86 56.55 -16.75
C MET A 1 64.76 55.74 -17.42
N PRO A 2 64.76 54.43 -17.35
CA PRO A 2 63.64 53.65 -17.88
C PRO A 2 62.65 53.28 -16.71
N PHE A 3 61.39 53.57 -17.02
CA PHE A 3 60.26 53.21 -16.17
C PHE A 3 59.99 51.66 -16.27
N SER A 4 60.04 50.97 -15.12
CA SER A 4 59.65 49.59 -14.98
C SER A 4 58.11 49.51 -14.84
N HIS A 5 57.44 48.78 -15.74
CA HIS A 5 56.04 48.47 -15.60
C HIS A 5 55.95 47.07 -14.96
N SER A 6 55.51 47.03 -13.71
CA SER A 6 55.13 45.79 -13.03
C SER A 6 53.74 45.34 -13.50
N LEU A 7 53.70 44.24 -14.15
CA LEU A 7 52.46 43.56 -14.55
C LEU A 7 51.94 42.69 -13.40
N VAL A 8 50.84 43.10 -12.78
CA VAL A 8 50.18 42.33 -11.74
C VAL A 8 49.20 41.38 -12.40
N PHE A 9 49.51 40.05 -12.34
CA PHE A 9 48.58 39.02 -12.77
C PHE A 9 47.56 38.78 -11.64
N PHE A 10 46.29 39.11 -11.88
CA PHE A 10 45.20 38.67 -11.08
C PHE A 10 44.81 37.23 -11.50
N ILE A 11 45.15 36.24 -10.66
CA ILE A 11 44.62 34.87 -10.79
C ILE A 11 43.21 34.87 -10.16
N VAL A 12 42.19 34.87 -11.04
CA VAL A 12 40.81 34.63 -10.62
C VAL A 12 40.63 33.12 -10.42
N LEU A 13 40.70 32.65 -9.19
CA LEU A 13 40.28 31.30 -8.78
C LEU A 13 38.76 31.22 -8.94
N GLN A 14 38.28 30.63 -10.02
CA GLN A 14 36.89 30.22 -10.11
C GLN A 14 36.70 29.00 -9.21
N THR A 15 36.21 29.23 -7.99
CA THR A 15 35.65 28.19 -7.16
C THR A 15 34.28 27.80 -7.73
N ASN A 16 34.24 26.71 -8.46
CA ASN A 16 32.98 26.04 -8.79
C ASN A 16 32.38 25.49 -7.50
N PHE A 17 31.56 26.30 -6.84
CA PHE A 17 30.63 25.78 -5.85
C PHE A 17 29.61 24.93 -6.60
N LEU A 18 29.70 23.60 -6.45
CA LEU A 18 28.57 22.72 -6.67
C LEU A 18 27.47 23.18 -5.70
N GLN A 19 26.57 24.03 -6.15
CA GLN A 19 25.32 24.23 -5.48
C GLN A 19 24.54 22.91 -5.60
N ILE A 20 24.67 22.07 -4.58
CA ILE A 20 23.73 20.98 -4.37
C ILE A 20 22.39 21.64 -4.16
N ASP A 21 21.51 21.48 -5.13
CA ASP A 21 20.14 21.98 -5.09
C ASP A 21 19.35 21.17 -4.02
N LEU A 22 19.49 21.61 -2.77
CA LEU A 22 18.79 21.05 -1.61
C LEU A 22 17.26 21.17 -1.72
N SER A 23 16.74 21.91 -2.71
CA SER A 23 15.31 22.02 -2.97
C SER A 23 14.73 20.77 -3.65
N LYS A 24 15.58 19.86 -4.16
CA LYS A 24 15.20 18.59 -4.79
C LYS A 24 15.27 17.37 -3.88
N GLU A 25 15.81 17.46 -2.71
CA GLU A 25 15.46 16.55 -1.63
C GLU A 25 14.05 16.89 -1.10
N LYS A 26 13.04 16.77 -1.94
CA LYS A 26 11.69 16.46 -1.47
C LYS A 26 11.89 15.28 -0.54
N THR A 27 11.64 15.49 0.74
CA THR A 27 11.68 14.51 1.82
C THR A 27 11.03 13.23 1.29
N ARG A 28 11.85 12.30 0.81
CA ARG A 28 11.36 11.00 0.34
C ARG A 28 10.89 10.32 1.60
N MET A 29 9.56 10.34 1.82
CA MET A 29 9.01 9.68 3.00
C MET A 29 9.56 8.26 3.05
N ALA A 30 10.25 7.93 4.13
CA ALA A 30 10.76 6.59 4.33
C ALA A 30 9.59 5.60 4.34
N ASN A 31 9.80 4.42 3.81
CA ASN A 31 8.83 3.35 3.93
C ASN A 31 8.70 2.95 5.40
N GLN A 32 7.48 2.69 5.84
CA GLN A 32 7.20 2.26 7.20
C GLN A 32 7.69 0.83 7.44
N GLU A 33 7.93 0.50 8.71
CA GLU A 33 8.49 -0.79 9.13
C GLU A 33 7.63 -1.40 10.24
N ILE A 34 7.44 -2.71 10.17
CA ILE A 34 6.73 -3.52 11.16
C ILE A 34 7.65 -4.66 11.58
N THR A 35 7.74 -4.90 12.89
CA THR A 35 8.39 -6.11 13.42
C THR A 35 7.37 -6.91 14.22
N LEU A 36 7.17 -8.16 13.85
CA LEU A 36 6.35 -9.13 14.58
C LEU A 36 7.24 -10.17 15.23
N THR A 37 6.93 -10.51 16.48
CA THR A 37 7.47 -11.73 17.08
C THR A 37 6.52 -12.87 16.77
N ASN A 38 7.04 -13.96 16.22
CA ASN A 38 6.22 -15.13 15.91
C ASN A 38 5.57 -15.70 17.20
N ASN A 39 4.26 -15.93 17.16
CA ASN A 39 3.42 -16.23 18.33
C ASN A 39 3.40 -15.14 19.41
N GLY A 40 3.83 -13.91 19.05
CA GLY A 40 3.85 -12.75 19.93
C GLY A 40 2.50 -12.07 20.09
N VAL A 41 2.53 -10.89 20.72
CA VAL A 41 1.37 -10.00 20.83
C VAL A 41 1.09 -9.29 19.50
N PRO A 42 -0.16 -8.88 19.23
CA PRO A 42 -0.48 -8.07 18.06
C PRO A 42 0.24 -6.71 18.04
N VAL A 43 0.60 -6.26 16.84
CA VAL A 43 1.15 -4.93 16.59
C VAL A 43 0.12 -4.12 15.81
N ASN A 44 -0.23 -2.95 16.35
CA ASN A 44 -1.16 -2.02 15.71
C ASN A 44 -0.40 -1.01 14.86
N LEU A 45 -0.95 -0.72 13.69
CA LEU A 45 -0.45 0.31 12.79
C LEU A 45 -1.01 1.69 13.17
N ASP A 46 -0.40 2.76 12.63
CA ASP A 46 -0.99 4.09 12.63
C ASP A 46 -2.32 4.03 11.86
N PRO A 47 -3.45 4.40 12.48
CA PRO A 47 -4.76 4.31 11.84
C PRO A 47 -4.97 5.35 10.74
N ILE A 48 -4.15 6.40 10.69
CA ILE A 48 -4.28 7.46 9.69
C ILE A 48 -3.56 7.06 8.42
N PHE A 49 -4.30 6.41 7.52
CA PHE A 49 -3.82 6.12 6.18
C PHE A 49 -3.65 7.41 5.39
N LYS A 50 -2.92 7.33 4.29
CA LYS A 50 -2.57 8.49 3.46
C LYS A 50 -3.11 8.30 2.06
N HIS A 51 -3.58 9.38 1.44
CA HIS A 51 -3.97 9.36 0.04
C HIS A 51 -2.82 8.84 -0.83
N SER A 52 -3.16 7.96 -1.76
CA SER A 52 -2.19 7.32 -2.65
C SER A 52 -1.49 8.32 -3.57
N THR A 53 -2.16 9.40 -3.95
CA THR A 53 -1.69 10.40 -4.90
C THR A 53 -0.60 11.30 -4.34
N ASP A 54 -0.85 11.95 -3.20
CA ASP A 54 -0.01 13.02 -2.66
C ASP A 54 0.53 12.76 -1.25
N GLY A 55 0.08 11.71 -0.59
CA GLY A 55 0.52 11.32 0.75
C GLY A 55 -0.09 12.15 1.88
N LYS A 56 -1.09 12.98 1.61
CA LYS A 56 -1.84 13.65 2.68
C LYS A 56 -2.59 12.64 3.53
N ALA A 57 -2.70 12.95 4.81
CA ALA A 57 -3.47 12.17 5.75
C ALA A 57 -4.95 12.12 5.33
N ALA A 58 -5.57 10.94 5.41
CA ALA A 58 -7.01 10.82 5.31
C ALA A 58 -7.68 11.45 6.54
N ASP A 59 -8.92 11.90 6.40
CA ASP A 59 -9.76 12.45 7.48
C ASP A 59 -10.62 11.36 8.14
N PHE A 60 -10.34 10.11 7.86
CA PHE A 60 -10.97 8.91 8.44
C PHE A 60 -9.92 7.87 8.81
N GLU A 61 -10.31 6.94 9.67
CA GLU A 61 -9.41 5.95 10.24
C GLU A 61 -9.58 4.57 9.59
N THR A 62 -8.46 3.88 9.45
CA THR A 62 -8.39 2.47 9.10
C THR A 62 -7.47 1.78 10.11
N ASN A 63 -8.06 1.19 11.14
CA ASN A 63 -7.30 0.46 12.15
C ASN A 63 -6.83 -0.87 11.57
N VAL A 64 -5.56 -1.19 11.74
CA VAL A 64 -5.00 -2.48 11.33
C VAL A 64 -4.13 -3.02 12.44
N SER A 65 -4.32 -4.29 12.77
CA SER A 65 -3.53 -5.02 13.75
C SER A 65 -3.00 -6.32 13.14
N LEU A 66 -1.72 -6.58 13.34
CA LEU A 66 -1.05 -7.76 12.79
C LEU A 66 -0.53 -8.66 13.90
N LYS A 67 -0.61 -9.96 13.66
CA LYS A 67 -0.01 -11.00 14.48
C LYS A 67 0.51 -12.11 13.58
N SER A 68 1.59 -12.78 13.98
CA SER A 68 2.15 -13.95 13.29
C SER A 68 2.08 -15.19 14.18
N ASP A 69 1.78 -16.32 13.58
CA ASP A 69 2.10 -17.64 14.11
C ASP A 69 2.81 -18.49 13.05
N ASN A 70 3.09 -19.75 13.34
CA ASN A 70 3.82 -20.63 12.42
C ASN A 70 3.08 -20.96 11.12
N GLN A 71 1.76 -20.69 11.05
CA GLN A 71 0.92 -21.06 9.91
C GLN A 71 0.41 -19.83 9.14
N TYR A 72 0.10 -18.74 9.86
CA TYR A 72 -0.64 -17.61 9.33
C TYR A 72 -0.03 -16.25 9.71
N LEU A 73 -0.12 -15.32 8.79
CA LEU A 73 -0.17 -13.89 9.07
C LEU A 73 -1.62 -13.55 9.37
N HIS A 74 -1.91 -13.14 10.61
CA HIS A 74 -3.23 -12.68 11.04
C HIS A 74 -3.30 -11.17 10.91
N ILE A 75 -4.33 -10.70 10.23
CA ILE A 75 -4.64 -9.28 10.07
C ILE A 75 -6.07 -9.08 10.54
N THR A 76 -6.27 -8.14 11.45
CA THR A 76 -7.61 -7.61 11.78
C THR A 76 -7.65 -6.15 11.42
N PHE A 77 -8.79 -5.69 10.91
CA PHE A 77 -8.93 -4.31 10.50
C PHE A 77 -10.33 -3.77 10.79
N ASP A 78 -10.41 -2.44 11.03
CA ASP A 78 -11.66 -1.70 11.14
C ASP A 78 -11.61 -0.50 10.19
N CYS A 79 -12.52 -0.44 9.26
CA CYS A 79 -12.73 0.64 8.30
C CYS A 79 -13.82 1.58 8.84
N LEU A 80 -13.41 2.68 9.47
CA LEU A 80 -14.32 3.64 10.11
C LEU A 80 -14.76 4.74 9.15
N GLN A 81 -15.78 5.50 9.52
CA GLN A 81 -16.37 6.62 8.78
C GLN A 81 -16.69 6.25 7.31
N ASP A 82 -17.43 5.18 7.13
CA ASP A 82 -17.81 4.61 5.84
C ASP A 82 -19.35 4.69 5.68
N ASP A 83 -19.83 5.88 5.37
CA ASP A 83 -21.28 6.17 5.36
C ASP A 83 -22.05 5.48 4.22
N PHE A 84 -21.32 4.97 3.22
CA PHE A 84 -21.91 4.34 2.03
C PHE A 84 -21.64 2.84 1.93
N VAL A 85 -21.10 2.23 2.97
CA VAL A 85 -20.72 0.81 3.03
C VAL A 85 -21.85 -0.16 2.62
N GLU A 86 -23.11 0.20 2.92
CA GLU A 86 -24.26 -0.63 2.57
C GLU A 86 -24.57 -0.64 1.07
N GLN A 87 -23.98 0.27 0.28
CA GLN A 87 -24.14 0.32 -1.17
C GLN A 87 -23.18 -0.62 -1.92
N ASN A 88 -22.19 -1.20 -1.22
CA ASN A 88 -21.36 -2.26 -1.79
C ASN A 88 -22.23 -3.50 -2.06
N ASN A 89 -22.24 -3.95 -3.29
CA ASN A 89 -23.10 -5.04 -3.74
C ASN A 89 -22.34 -6.21 -4.39
N MET A 90 -21.01 -6.15 -4.37
CA MET A 90 -20.17 -7.24 -4.88
C MET A 90 -20.12 -8.38 -3.85
N THR A 91 -20.55 -9.59 -4.27
CA THR A 91 -20.70 -10.75 -3.37
C THR A 91 -20.00 -12.01 -3.86
N VAL A 92 -19.40 -11.97 -5.05
CA VAL A 92 -18.78 -13.12 -5.69
C VAL A 92 -17.27 -13.09 -5.49
N HIS A 93 -16.69 -14.19 -5.04
CA HIS A 93 -15.23 -14.33 -4.94
C HIS A 93 -14.57 -14.19 -6.31
N ASN A 94 -13.43 -13.54 -6.32
CA ASN A 94 -12.62 -13.28 -7.52
C ASN A 94 -13.28 -12.38 -8.58
N ASP A 95 -14.42 -11.74 -8.26
CA ASP A 95 -14.88 -10.58 -9.01
C ASP A 95 -13.92 -9.39 -8.78
N PRO A 96 -13.87 -8.38 -9.65
CA PRO A 96 -12.98 -7.23 -9.53
C PRO A 96 -13.42 -6.30 -8.38
N LEU A 97 -13.20 -6.72 -7.12
CA LEU A 97 -13.70 -6.06 -5.91
C LEU A 97 -13.22 -4.61 -5.79
N TYR A 98 -12.03 -4.31 -6.33
CA TYR A 98 -11.46 -2.95 -6.40
C TYR A 98 -12.33 -1.93 -7.14
N ASN A 99 -13.36 -2.38 -7.85
CA ASN A 99 -14.33 -1.47 -8.45
C ASN A 99 -15.27 -0.83 -7.42
N GLN A 100 -15.32 -1.33 -6.20
CA GLN A 100 -16.10 -0.75 -5.10
C GLN A 100 -15.24 -0.66 -3.83
N GLU A 101 -15.89 -0.50 -2.68
CA GLU A 101 -15.18 -0.44 -1.40
C GLU A 101 -14.49 -1.75 -1.08
N VAL A 102 -13.22 -1.67 -0.70
CA VAL A 102 -12.38 -2.82 -0.45
C VAL A 102 -11.25 -2.48 0.52
N PHE A 103 -10.80 -3.48 1.28
CA PHE A 103 -9.53 -3.47 1.99
C PHE A 103 -8.57 -4.45 1.30
N GLU A 104 -7.33 -4.00 1.05
CA GLU A 104 -6.38 -4.78 0.28
C GLU A 104 -5.06 -4.97 1.02
N VAL A 105 -4.41 -6.09 0.75
CA VAL A 105 -3.08 -6.44 1.24
C VAL A 105 -2.22 -6.86 0.06
N PHE A 106 -1.15 -6.11 -0.20
CA PHE A 106 -0.13 -6.52 -1.16
C PHE A 106 1.10 -6.97 -0.40
N ILE A 107 1.60 -8.17 -0.69
CA ILE A 107 2.73 -8.75 0.04
C ILE A 107 3.64 -9.58 -0.85
N SER A 108 4.94 -9.49 -0.62
CA SER A 108 5.96 -10.33 -1.26
C SER A 108 7.04 -10.74 -0.27
N PRO A 109 7.69 -11.90 -0.47
CA PRO A 109 8.82 -12.32 0.35
C PRO A 109 10.09 -11.54 0.01
N GLY A 110 10.94 -11.31 1.02
CA GLY A 110 12.23 -10.63 0.88
C GLY A 110 12.16 -9.13 1.18
N ASN A 111 13.33 -8.45 1.08
CA ASN A 111 13.47 -7.01 1.35
C ASN A 111 13.47 -6.16 0.09
N GLU A 112 13.70 -6.79 -1.07
CA GLU A 112 13.87 -6.09 -2.33
C GLU A 112 12.52 -5.60 -2.87
N ASP A 113 12.56 -4.59 -3.73
CA ASP A 113 11.40 -4.16 -4.48
C ASP A 113 10.96 -5.29 -5.43
N SER A 114 9.86 -5.93 -5.12
CA SER A 114 9.42 -7.13 -5.84
C SER A 114 8.63 -6.78 -7.09
N LYS A 115 9.00 -7.43 -8.19
CA LYS A 115 8.22 -7.40 -9.43
C LYS A 115 7.03 -8.35 -9.40
N HIS A 116 7.06 -9.33 -8.51
CA HIS A 116 6.00 -10.32 -8.32
C HIS A 116 5.53 -10.28 -6.87
N TYR A 117 4.25 -10.11 -6.65
CA TYR A 117 3.66 -10.06 -5.32
C TYR A 117 2.25 -10.62 -5.33
N LEU A 118 1.80 -11.01 -4.16
CA LEU A 118 0.44 -11.43 -3.90
C LEU A 118 -0.42 -10.19 -3.62
N GLU A 119 -1.56 -10.12 -4.25
CA GLU A 119 -2.63 -9.16 -4.00
C GLU A 119 -3.83 -9.91 -3.43
N ILE A 120 -4.36 -9.41 -2.34
CA ILE A 120 -5.53 -9.95 -1.64
C ILE A 120 -6.48 -8.80 -1.39
N GLU A 121 -7.70 -8.90 -1.86
CA GLU A 121 -8.76 -7.94 -1.62
C GLU A 121 -9.91 -8.60 -0.85
N ILE A 122 -10.48 -7.88 0.11
CA ILE A 122 -11.68 -8.29 0.81
C ILE A 122 -12.63 -7.11 0.93
N ASN A 123 -13.91 -7.35 0.75
CA ASN A 123 -14.91 -6.30 0.78
C ASN A 123 -15.91 -6.44 1.95
N PRO A 124 -16.79 -5.45 2.20
CA PRO A 124 -17.77 -5.51 3.28
C PRO A 124 -18.74 -6.69 3.22
N ASN A 125 -18.94 -7.29 2.06
CA ASN A 125 -19.81 -8.46 1.85
C ASN A 125 -19.08 -9.81 2.01
N ASN A 126 -17.84 -9.79 2.51
CA ASN A 126 -17.02 -10.98 2.70
C ASN A 126 -16.65 -11.71 1.40
N ALA A 127 -16.71 -11.03 0.27
CA ALA A 127 -16.11 -11.54 -0.98
C ALA A 127 -14.59 -11.33 -0.93
N LEU A 128 -13.85 -12.32 -1.42
CA LEU A 128 -12.39 -12.34 -1.43
C LEU A 128 -11.88 -12.46 -2.87
N TRP A 129 -10.91 -11.62 -3.24
CA TRP A 129 -10.14 -11.75 -4.47
C TRP A 129 -8.69 -12.03 -4.13
N VAL A 130 -8.06 -12.96 -4.85
CA VAL A 130 -6.65 -13.31 -4.64
C VAL A 130 -5.96 -13.53 -5.97
N GLY A 131 -4.85 -12.85 -6.19
CA GLY A 131 -4.05 -13.01 -7.41
C GLY A 131 -2.57 -12.72 -7.22
N THR A 132 -1.78 -13.23 -8.14
CA THR A 132 -0.36 -12.89 -8.28
C THR A 132 -0.19 -11.83 -9.35
N ILE A 133 0.57 -10.79 -9.04
CA ILE A 133 0.79 -9.64 -9.92
C ILE A 133 2.22 -9.67 -10.45
N ASN A 134 2.36 -9.48 -11.75
CA ASN A 134 3.63 -9.18 -12.41
C ASN A 134 3.71 -7.68 -12.71
N ASN A 135 4.67 -6.99 -12.09
CA ASN A 135 4.90 -5.56 -12.22
C ASN A 135 6.37 -5.28 -12.57
N PRO A 136 6.79 -5.54 -13.81
CA PRO A 136 8.20 -5.44 -14.21
C PRO A 136 8.76 -4.03 -14.12
N SER A 137 7.91 -3.01 -14.19
CA SER A 137 8.26 -1.59 -14.10
C SER A 137 8.35 -1.06 -12.67
N LEU A 138 7.98 -1.85 -11.66
CA LEU A 138 7.90 -1.43 -10.26
C LEU A 138 6.98 -0.21 -10.05
N GLY A 139 5.91 -0.12 -10.86
CA GLY A 139 4.91 0.94 -10.79
C GLY A 139 5.16 2.14 -11.72
N GLU A 140 6.19 2.09 -12.56
CA GLU A 140 6.47 3.16 -13.55
C GLU A 140 5.79 2.92 -14.89
N GLY A 141 5.07 1.81 -15.03
CA GLY A 141 4.31 1.40 -16.20
C GLY A 141 3.18 0.47 -15.82
N THR A 142 2.78 -0.38 -16.75
CA THR A 142 1.69 -1.32 -16.55
C THR A 142 2.11 -2.54 -15.73
N GLN A 143 1.24 -2.99 -14.87
CA GLN A 143 1.26 -4.31 -14.24
C GLN A 143 0.24 -5.22 -14.93
N SER A 144 0.34 -6.51 -14.68
CA SER A 144 -0.60 -7.51 -15.17
C SER A 144 -0.91 -8.56 -14.11
N LEU A 145 -2.12 -9.07 -14.13
CA LEU A 145 -2.46 -10.28 -13.40
C LEU A 145 -1.68 -11.43 -14.02
N GLU A 146 -0.82 -12.08 -13.22
CA GLU A 146 -0.05 -13.26 -13.63
C GLU A 146 -0.86 -14.53 -13.45
N GLY A 147 -1.63 -14.60 -12.36
CA GLY A 147 -2.53 -15.71 -12.10
C GLY A 147 -3.55 -15.40 -11.02
N MET A 148 -4.79 -15.79 -11.27
CA MET A 148 -5.86 -15.79 -10.27
C MET A 148 -5.73 -17.06 -9.41
N ILE A 149 -5.89 -16.92 -8.10
CA ILE A 149 -5.93 -18.03 -7.17
C ILE A 149 -7.38 -18.26 -6.78
N ALA A 150 -7.90 -19.46 -7.02
CA ALA A 150 -9.27 -19.80 -6.63
C ALA A 150 -9.45 -19.64 -5.11
N HIS A 151 -10.60 -19.17 -4.69
CA HIS A 151 -10.90 -18.91 -3.29
C HIS A 151 -10.61 -20.13 -2.40
N GLU A 152 -11.03 -21.32 -2.84
CA GLU A 152 -10.81 -22.58 -2.13
C GLU A 152 -9.34 -23.02 -2.06
N ASP A 153 -8.51 -22.59 -3.02
CA ASP A 153 -7.08 -22.94 -3.11
C ASP A 153 -6.22 -21.97 -2.29
N ALA A 154 -6.69 -20.74 -2.09
CA ALA A 154 -5.95 -19.71 -1.33
C ALA A 154 -5.73 -20.12 0.14
N GLY A 155 -6.67 -20.86 0.72
CA GLY A 155 -6.60 -21.33 2.12
C GLY A 155 -6.62 -20.18 3.13
N ILE A 156 -7.06 -18.99 2.73
CA ILE A 156 -7.25 -17.82 3.59
C ILE A 156 -8.52 -18.00 4.41
N ILE A 157 -8.41 -17.86 5.73
CA ILE A 157 -9.57 -17.79 6.61
C ILE A 157 -9.95 -16.32 6.73
N HIS A 158 -11.19 -15.98 6.42
CA HIS A 158 -11.63 -14.59 6.41
C HIS A 158 -13.06 -14.42 6.89
N GLU A 159 -13.35 -13.27 7.44
CA GLU A 159 -14.68 -12.86 7.88
C GLU A 159 -14.78 -11.34 7.84
N THR A 160 -15.97 -10.81 7.54
CA THR A 160 -16.29 -9.39 7.64
C THR A 160 -17.62 -9.17 8.34
N ALA A 161 -17.80 -7.99 8.93
CA ALA A 161 -19.05 -7.54 9.49
C ALA A 161 -19.25 -6.05 9.20
N LYS A 162 -20.48 -5.66 8.86
CA LYS A 162 -20.89 -4.28 8.57
C LYS A 162 -21.70 -3.69 9.70
N SER A 163 -21.61 -2.36 9.83
CA SER A 163 -22.53 -1.50 10.57
C SER A 163 -22.98 -0.37 9.64
N SER A 164 -23.79 0.57 10.12
CA SER A 164 -24.35 1.63 9.28
C SER A 164 -23.32 2.59 8.68
N ASN A 165 -22.14 2.70 9.27
CA ASN A 165 -21.07 3.62 8.83
C ASN A 165 -19.66 3.10 9.06
N SER A 166 -19.50 1.79 9.12
CA SER A 166 -18.20 1.14 9.24
C SER A 166 -18.31 -0.33 8.88
N TRP A 167 -17.18 -0.96 8.62
CA TRP A 167 -17.06 -2.39 8.53
C TRP A 167 -15.71 -2.84 9.06
N ASN A 168 -15.63 -4.08 9.41
CA ASN A 168 -14.40 -4.67 9.93
C ASN A 168 -14.21 -6.07 9.37
N GLY A 169 -13.03 -6.58 9.51
CA GLY A 169 -12.75 -7.92 9.05
C GLY A 169 -11.48 -8.52 9.64
N LYS A 170 -11.30 -9.77 9.26
CA LYS A 170 -10.14 -10.57 9.61
C LYS A 170 -9.69 -11.39 8.43
N LEU A 171 -8.38 -11.43 8.24
CA LEU A 171 -7.69 -12.28 7.29
C LEU A 171 -6.65 -13.11 8.04
N CYS A 172 -6.65 -14.45 7.86
CA CYS A 172 -5.55 -15.31 8.25
C CYS A 172 -4.93 -15.83 6.96
N ILE A 173 -3.81 -15.25 6.55
CA ILE A 173 -3.14 -15.54 5.29
C ILE A 173 -2.08 -16.61 5.54
N PRO A 174 -2.17 -17.80 4.92
CA PRO A 174 -1.16 -18.84 5.09
C PRO A 174 0.23 -18.37 4.61
N TRP A 175 1.27 -18.54 5.40
CA TRP A 175 2.64 -18.23 4.98
C TRP A 175 3.05 -18.99 3.73
N LYS A 176 2.58 -20.21 3.56
CA LYS A 176 2.81 -21.01 2.34
C LYS A 176 2.26 -20.35 1.07
N LEU A 177 1.18 -19.56 1.18
CA LEU A 177 0.61 -18.81 0.06
C LEU A 177 1.54 -17.66 -0.37
N ILE A 178 2.20 -17.02 0.59
CA ILE A 178 3.18 -15.96 0.34
C ILE A 178 4.50 -16.52 -0.22
N GLY A 179 4.69 -17.85 -0.12
CA GLY A 179 5.86 -18.52 -0.67
C GLY A 179 7.06 -18.64 0.30
N LYS A 180 6.83 -18.45 1.60
CA LYS A 180 7.86 -18.56 2.64
C LYS A 180 7.33 -19.13 3.95
N ASP A 181 8.27 -19.43 4.85
CA ASP A 181 7.99 -19.73 6.25
C ASP A 181 7.62 -18.45 7.01
N ALA A 182 7.02 -18.60 8.21
CA ALA A 182 6.60 -17.48 9.04
C ALA A 182 7.73 -16.47 9.33
N LYS A 183 8.92 -16.98 9.65
CA LYS A 183 10.08 -16.14 9.98
C LYS A 183 10.77 -15.61 8.73
N GLY A 184 11.08 -14.32 8.74
CA GLY A 184 11.78 -13.69 7.61
C GLY A 184 11.43 -12.25 7.37
N GLN A 185 11.84 -11.77 6.20
CA GLN A 185 11.61 -10.41 5.75
C GLN A 185 10.62 -10.41 4.59
N TYR A 186 9.75 -9.40 4.57
CA TYR A 186 8.70 -9.24 3.57
C TYR A 186 8.54 -7.76 3.21
N ARG A 187 8.02 -7.51 2.02
CA ARG A 187 7.51 -6.20 1.63
C ARG A 187 5.98 -6.27 1.66
N ILE A 188 5.33 -5.29 2.31
CA ILE A 188 3.88 -5.30 2.53
C ILE A 188 3.31 -3.89 2.45
N ASN A 189 2.09 -3.77 1.95
CA ASN A 189 1.31 -2.56 2.11
C ASN A 189 -0.17 -2.90 2.30
N PHE A 190 -0.90 -1.97 2.88
CA PHE A 190 -2.33 -2.04 3.12
C PHE A 190 -3.00 -0.89 2.41
N TYR A 191 -4.16 -1.14 1.85
CA TYR A 191 -4.91 -0.17 1.09
C TYR A 191 -6.38 -0.23 1.46
N ARG A 192 -7.06 0.88 1.26
CA ARG A 192 -8.50 0.95 1.35
C ARG A 192 -9.03 1.82 0.23
N ILE A 193 -10.07 1.35 -0.45
CA ILE A 193 -10.93 2.16 -1.30
C ILE A 193 -12.21 2.39 -0.52
N ARG A 194 -12.64 3.66 -0.40
CA ARG A 194 -13.85 4.06 0.31
C ARG A 194 -14.68 4.96 -0.59
N SER A 195 -15.98 4.71 -0.71
CA SER A 195 -16.89 5.64 -1.36
C SER A 195 -17.01 6.93 -0.54
N ASN A 196 -16.91 8.09 -1.18
CA ASN A 196 -17.07 9.40 -0.55
C ASN A 196 -18.41 10.05 -0.84
N GLN A 197 -19.29 9.36 -1.57
CA GLN A 197 -20.63 9.83 -1.93
C GLN A 197 -21.63 8.70 -2.11
N SER A 198 -22.93 9.03 -2.09
CA SER A 198 -23.99 8.08 -2.44
C SER A 198 -24.04 7.82 -3.93
N HIS A 199 -24.26 6.57 -4.30
CA HIS A 199 -24.40 6.11 -5.68
C HIS A 199 -25.86 5.76 -5.98
N ALA A 200 -26.38 6.29 -7.10
CA ALA A 200 -27.75 6.00 -7.54
C ALA A 200 -27.82 4.74 -8.40
N ASP A 201 -26.73 4.36 -9.05
CA ASP A 201 -26.65 3.16 -9.89
C ASP A 201 -26.16 1.97 -9.07
N ALA A 202 -26.84 0.83 -9.19
CA ALA A 202 -26.41 -0.40 -8.55
C ALA A 202 -25.09 -0.97 -9.14
N ASN A 203 -24.75 -0.59 -10.39
CA ASN A 203 -23.49 -0.99 -11.03
C ASN A 203 -22.41 0.10 -10.93
N TRP A 204 -22.43 0.91 -9.87
CA TRP A 204 -21.44 1.93 -9.65
C TRP A 204 -20.03 1.35 -9.53
N THR A 205 -19.05 2.15 -9.93
CA THR A 205 -17.63 1.83 -9.74
C THR A 205 -16.89 3.04 -9.18
N CYS A 206 -15.89 2.75 -8.37
CA CYS A 206 -14.98 3.76 -7.83
C CYS A 206 -14.12 4.41 -8.93
N ASP A 207 -14.01 5.71 -8.85
CA ASP A 207 -13.03 6.52 -9.57
C ASP A 207 -12.43 7.59 -8.63
N ALA A 208 -11.52 8.40 -9.14
CA ALA A 208 -10.80 9.40 -8.33
C ALA A 208 -11.71 10.55 -7.82
N GLU A 209 -12.92 10.72 -8.37
CA GLU A 209 -13.87 11.76 -7.96
C GLU A 209 -14.87 11.24 -6.92
N THR A 210 -15.19 9.96 -6.98
CA THR A 210 -16.25 9.31 -6.21
C THR A 210 -15.75 8.46 -5.06
N CYS A 211 -14.45 8.19 -5.01
CA CYS A 211 -13.86 7.35 -3.98
C CYS A 211 -12.50 7.90 -3.48
N ASP A 212 -12.22 7.59 -2.23
CA ASP A 212 -10.91 7.81 -1.62
C ASP A 212 -10.04 6.56 -1.77
N PHE A 213 -8.81 6.77 -2.22
CA PHE A 213 -7.81 5.72 -2.40
C PHE A 213 -6.66 5.96 -1.41
N VAL A 214 -6.67 5.24 -0.30
CA VAL A 214 -5.71 5.46 0.79
C VAL A 214 -4.85 4.23 1.06
N CYS A 215 -3.65 4.48 1.60
CA CYS A 215 -2.63 3.47 1.86
C CYS A 215 -2.00 3.67 3.24
N TRP A 216 -1.62 2.60 3.90
CA TRP A 216 -0.77 2.66 5.09
C TRP A 216 0.57 3.35 4.76
N ASN A 217 1.25 2.90 3.71
CA ASN A 217 2.43 3.57 3.17
C ASN A 217 2.10 4.18 1.82
N SER A 218 2.05 5.52 1.73
CA SER A 218 1.57 6.22 0.53
C SER A 218 2.39 5.89 -0.70
N THR A 219 1.71 5.59 -1.79
CA THR A 219 2.33 5.26 -3.08
C THR A 219 2.88 6.47 -3.81
N LEU A 220 2.44 7.70 -3.46
CA LEU A 220 2.83 8.95 -4.09
C LEU A 220 2.67 8.89 -5.61
N SER A 221 1.52 8.39 -6.06
CA SER A 221 1.27 8.06 -7.46
C SER A 221 1.09 9.28 -8.37
N GLY A 222 0.90 10.47 -7.82
CA GLY A 222 0.75 11.71 -8.58
C GLY A 222 -0.70 12.05 -8.88
N GLU A 223 -1.04 12.36 -10.12
CA GLU A 223 -2.35 12.89 -10.50
C GLU A 223 -3.49 11.88 -10.35
N SER A 224 -3.20 10.61 -10.55
CA SER A 224 -4.21 9.54 -10.47
C SER A 224 -3.86 8.53 -9.40
N PRO A 225 -4.86 8.02 -8.66
CA PRO A 225 -4.65 6.95 -7.69
C PRO A 225 -4.04 5.71 -8.34
N ALA A 226 -3.00 5.15 -7.70
CA ALA A 226 -2.41 3.88 -8.12
C ALA A 226 -1.73 3.18 -6.95
N PHE A 227 -2.14 1.95 -6.66
CA PHE A 227 -1.63 1.15 -5.56
C PHE A 227 -0.39 0.33 -5.93
N HIS A 228 -0.28 -0.08 -7.18
CA HIS A 228 0.77 -0.96 -7.68
C HIS A 228 2.15 -0.29 -7.78
N ARG A 229 2.68 0.15 -6.63
CA ARG A 229 3.99 0.80 -6.49
C ARG A 229 4.89 0.02 -5.51
N PRO A 230 5.48 -1.13 -5.90
CA PRO A 230 6.24 -2.00 -5.00
C PRO A 230 7.40 -1.29 -4.28
N LYS A 231 8.03 -0.29 -4.90
CA LYS A 231 9.04 0.58 -4.26
C LYS A 231 8.52 1.28 -3.00
N ARG A 232 7.20 1.38 -2.87
CA ARG A 232 6.50 2.05 -1.76
C ARG A 232 5.89 1.06 -0.76
N PHE A 233 6.07 -0.24 -0.94
CA PHE A 233 5.68 -1.19 0.09
C PHE A 233 6.56 -0.99 1.33
N GLY A 234 5.96 -1.04 2.50
CA GLY A 234 6.66 -1.05 3.78
C GLY A 234 7.43 -2.35 3.99
N PHE A 235 8.13 -2.44 5.10
CA PHE A 235 8.90 -3.61 5.50
C PHE A 235 8.18 -4.34 6.63
N LEU A 236 8.13 -5.66 6.54
CA LEU A 236 7.64 -6.53 7.59
C LEU A 236 8.73 -7.54 7.94
N SER A 237 9.14 -7.54 9.20
CA SER A 237 10.06 -8.52 9.77
C SER A 237 9.30 -9.43 10.73
N VAL A 238 9.47 -10.74 10.60
CA VAL A 238 8.92 -11.74 11.53
C VAL A 238 10.08 -12.51 12.16
N GLU A 239 10.22 -12.42 13.50
CA GLU A 239 11.31 -13.00 14.31
C GLU A 239 10.91 -14.28 15.03
#